data_42c1740efdd7e935b37af8bd36dc811b
#
_entry.id   42c1740efdd7e935b37af8bd36dc811b
#
_cell.length_a   1.000
_cell.length_b   1.000
_cell.length_c   1.000
_cell.angle_alpha   90.00
_cell.angle_beta   90.00
_cell.angle_gamma   90.00
#
_symmetry.space_group_name_H-M   'P 1'
#
loop_
_entity.id
_entity.type
_entity.pdbx_description
1 polymer ?
#
loop_
_entity_poly.entity_id
_entity_poly.type
_entity_poly.pdbx_seq_one_letter_code
_entity_poly.pdbx_strand_id
1 'polypeptide(L)'
;MNIDFPLILVIVVLGSGGIWLLDSLLLAGGRRARREQLAQAFPGCDQKDSRAAIAYAEACDKEAGEPAVVEYARSFFPVLAVVLVLRSFLYEPFQIPSSSMVPTLEVGDYILVNKYAYGLRLPVSRTKVFELGEPERGDVMVFFPPHQNNTYYIKRVIGKPGDQISYRAKQLFVNGEKVPQEWLAELPSGRFTVKMGREELPGTDGHLMQTDDRRGARNFSVVVQPGHYFMMGDNRDNSSDSRVWGQVPERDIVGKAVSIWMHWESWLSVPSFKRAGAID
;
A
#
# COMPACT_ATOMS: atom_id res chain seq x y z
N MET A 1 -7.97 -9.59 15.79
CA MET A 1 -7.61 -10.56 14.75
C MET A 1 -7.27 -9.73 13.50
N ASN A 2 -5.99 -9.56 13.19
CA ASN A 2 -5.60 -8.81 11.99
C ASN A 2 -5.89 -9.70 10.78
N ILE A 3 -6.88 -9.32 10.00
CA ILE A 3 -7.24 -10.01 8.77
C ILE A 3 -6.16 -9.72 7.74
N ASP A 4 -5.47 -10.75 7.26
CA ASP A 4 -4.51 -10.61 6.16
C ASP A 4 -5.28 -10.48 4.84
N PHE A 5 -5.68 -9.25 4.52
CA PHE A 5 -6.47 -8.95 3.33
C PHE A 5 -5.78 -9.37 2.02
N PRO A 6 -4.47 -9.17 1.82
CA PRO A 6 -3.75 -9.70 0.66
C PRO A 6 -3.90 -11.21 0.48
N LEU A 7 -3.77 -11.98 1.56
CA LEU A 7 -3.94 -13.43 1.51
C LEU A 7 -5.36 -13.83 1.11
N ILE A 8 -6.38 -13.19 1.70
CA ILE A 8 -7.78 -13.46 1.36
C ILE A 8 -8.04 -13.16 -0.11
N LEU A 9 -7.56 -12.02 -0.61
CA LEU A 9 -7.75 -11.63 -2.00
C LEU A 9 -7.11 -12.64 -2.97
N VAL A 10 -5.91 -13.12 -2.66
CA VAL A 10 -5.24 -14.18 -3.46
C VAL A 10 -6.05 -15.46 -3.45
N ILE A 11 -6.52 -15.92 -2.29
CA ILE A 11 -7.34 -17.14 -2.18
C ILE A 11 -8.64 -17.03 -3.00
N VAL A 12 -9.33 -15.89 -2.90
CA VAL A 12 -10.59 -15.67 -3.62
C VAL A 12 -10.37 -15.60 -5.13
N VAL A 13 -9.32 -14.94 -5.59
CA VAL A 13 -8.98 -14.86 -7.03
C VAL A 13 -8.58 -16.25 -7.57
N LEU A 14 -7.70 -16.97 -6.87
CA LEU A 14 -7.29 -18.29 -7.30
C LEU A 14 -8.46 -19.29 -7.24
N GLY A 15 -9.30 -19.21 -6.22
CA GLY A 15 -10.49 -20.06 -6.07
C GLY A 15 -11.51 -19.80 -7.17
N SER A 16 -11.89 -18.54 -7.41
CA SER A 16 -12.84 -18.19 -8.48
C SER A 16 -12.29 -18.50 -9.87
N GLY A 17 -11.02 -18.19 -10.13
CA GLY A 17 -10.36 -18.55 -11.38
C GLY A 17 -10.26 -20.06 -11.60
N GLY A 18 -9.97 -20.82 -10.55
CA GLY A 18 -9.93 -22.28 -10.57
C GLY A 18 -11.28 -22.91 -10.88
N ILE A 19 -12.34 -22.44 -10.21
CA ILE A 19 -13.72 -22.89 -10.46
C ILE A 19 -14.10 -22.63 -11.93
N TRP A 20 -13.88 -21.41 -12.42
CA TRP A 20 -14.19 -21.03 -13.80
C TRP A 20 -13.37 -21.85 -14.81
N LEU A 21 -12.07 -22.05 -14.56
CA LEU A 21 -11.20 -22.84 -15.44
C LEU A 21 -11.64 -24.31 -15.50
N LEU A 22 -11.88 -24.95 -14.36
CA LEU A 22 -12.33 -26.33 -14.28
C LEU A 22 -13.67 -26.53 -14.99
N ASP A 23 -14.62 -25.63 -14.79
CA ASP A 23 -15.88 -25.65 -15.48
C ASP A 23 -15.71 -25.51 -16.99
N SER A 24 -14.90 -24.52 -17.42
CA SER A 24 -14.63 -24.27 -18.84
C SER A 24 -14.03 -25.49 -19.56
N LEU A 25 -13.12 -26.20 -18.88
CA LEU A 25 -12.43 -27.35 -19.46
C LEU A 25 -13.25 -28.65 -19.41
N LEU A 26 -14.01 -28.87 -18.34
CA LEU A 26 -14.64 -30.18 -18.09
C LEU A 26 -16.15 -30.22 -18.35
N LEU A 27 -16.87 -29.13 -18.03
CA LEU A 27 -18.34 -29.14 -17.98
C LEU A 27 -18.99 -28.25 -19.04
N ALA A 28 -18.36 -27.15 -19.43
CA ALA A 28 -18.92 -26.20 -20.40
C ALA A 28 -19.19 -26.82 -21.78
N GLY A 29 -18.33 -27.77 -22.22
CA GLY A 29 -18.51 -28.50 -23.48
C GLY A 29 -19.81 -29.29 -23.53
N GLY A 30 -20.12 -30.01 -22.47
CA GLY A 30 -21.37 -30.81 -22.37
C GLY A 30 -22.61 -29.90 -22.38
N ARG A 31 -22.57 -28.79 -21.66
CA ARG A 31 -23.69 -27.79 -21.65
C ARG A 31 -23.88 -27.15 -23.03
N ARG A 32 -22.81 -26.84 -23.77
CA ARG A 32 -22.92 -26.30 -25.12
C ARG A 32 -23.57 -27.30 -26.07
N ALA A 33 -23.12 -28.55 -26.06
CA ALA A 33 -23.72 -29.61 -26.88
C ALA A 33 -25.23 -29.83 -26.51
N ARG A 34 -25.57 -29.74 -25.23
CA ARG A 34 -26.98 -29.84 -24.79
C ARG A 34 -27.82 -28.70 -25.29
N ARG A 35 -27.30 -27.46 -25.23
CA ARG A 35 -28.00 -26.27 -25.78
C ARG A 35 -28.22 -26.37 -27.29
N GLU A 36 -27.27 -26.90 -28.03
CA GLU A 36 -27.41 -27.14 -29.47
C GLU A 36 -28.51 -28.19 -29.77
N GLN A 37 -28.60 -29.25 -28.99
CA GLN A 37 -29.67 -30.24 -29.11
C GLN A 37 -31.05 -29.60 -28.81
N LEU A 38 -31.13 -28.79 -27.76
CA LEU A 38 -32.37 -28.07 -27.42
C LEU A 38 -32.74 -27.07 -28.51
N ALA A 39 -31.79 -26.34 -29.12
CA ALA A 39 -32.08 -25.45 -30.21
C ALA A 39 -32.70 -26.13 -31.43
N GLN A 40 -32.29 -27.38 -31.71
CA GLN A 40 -32.90 -28.19 -32.76
C GLN A 40 -34.31 -28.65 -32.42
N ALA A 41 -34.63 -28.83 -31.13
CA ALA A 41 -35.95 -29.25 -30.67
C ALA A 41 -36.99 -28.11 -30.62
N PHE A 42 -36.53 -26.85 -30.65
CA PHE A 42 -37.41 -25.67 -30.62
C PHE A 42 -37.21 -24.79 -31.88
N PRO A 43 -37.80 -25.19 -33.06
CA PRO A 43 -37.67 -24.42 -34.29
C PRO A 43 -38.23 -22.99 -34.10
N GLY A 44 -37.44 -21.98 -34.56
CA GLY A 44 -37.81 -20.56 -34.40
C GLY A 44 -37.42 -19.95 -33.05
N CYS A 45 -36.60 -20.60 -32.25
CA CYS A 45 -36.06 -20.06 -31.00
C CYS A 45 -35.15 -18.85 -31.18
N ASP A 46 -34.68 -18.56 -32.40
CA ASP A 46 -33.89 -17.40 -32.76
C ASP A 46 -34.72 -16.11 -32.93
N GLN A 47 -36.07 -16.23 -33.09
CA GLN A 47 -36.96 -15.08 -33.14
C GLN A 47 -37.23 -14.52 -31.74
N LYS A 48 -36.72 -13.33 -31.43
CA LYS A 48 -36.97 -12.63 -30.16
C LYS A 48 -38.47 -12.57 -29.86
N ASP A 49 -38.82 -12.82 -28.59
CA ASP A 49 -40.18 -12.77 -28.05
C ASP A 49 -41.17 -13.80 -28.64
N SER A 50 -40.71 -14.78 -29.41
CA SER A 50 -41.55 -15.92 -29.81
C SER A 50 -41.80 -16.87 -28.63
N ARG A 51 -42.95 -17.56 -28.67
CA ARG A 51 -43.22 -18.62 -27.67
C ARG A 51 -42.15 -19.72 -27.70
N ALA A 52 -41.58 -19.99 -28.87
CA ALA A 52 -40.47 -20.95 -29.03
C ALA A 52 -39.19 -20.46 -28.34
N ALA A 53 -38.86 -19.17 -28.41
CA ALA A 53 -37.71 -18.58 -27.72
C ALA A 53 -37.88 -18.65 -26.19
N ILE A 54 -39.04 -18.37 -25.66
CA ILE A 54 -39.35 -18.46 -24.22
C ILE A 54 -39.20 -19.92 -23.73
N ALA A 55 -39.84 -20.86 -24.43
CA ALA A 55 -39.77 -22.29 -24.08
C ALA A 55 -38.32 -22.84 -24.20
N TYR A 56 -37.55 -22.40 -25.19
CA TYR A 56 -36.14 -22.74 -25.33
C TYR A 56 -35.30 -22.19 -24.16
N ALA A 57 -35.54 -20.94 -23.75
CA ALA A 57 -34.83 -20.35 -22.62
C ALA A 57 -35.10 -21.12 -21.32
N GLU A 58 -36.35 -21.45 -21.02
CA GLU A 58 -36.72 -22.28 -19.86
C GLU A 58 -36.12 -23.68 -19.90
N ALA A 59 -36.10 -24.32 -21.07
CA ALA A 59 -35.46 -25.62 -21.24
C ALA A 59 -33.95 -25.54 -21.06
N CYS A 60 -33.30 -24.50 -21.60
CA CYS A 60 -31.86 -24.26 -21.43
C CYS A 60 -31.49 -23.99 -19.96
N ASP A 61 -32.28 -23.23 -19.23
CA ASP A 61 -32.05 -22.95 -17.81
C ASP A 61 -32.14 -24.25 -16.99
N LYS A 62 -33.16 -25.09 -17.29
CA LYS A 62 -33.39 -26.34 -16.57
C LYS A 62 -32.36 -27.46 -16.89
N GLU A 63 -32.00 -27.62 -18.18
CA GLU A 63 -31.22 -28.78 -18.64
C GLU A 63 -29.76 -28.47 -18.98
N ALA A 64 -29.44 -27.24 -19.26
CA ALA A 64 -28.11 -26.77 -19.65
C ALA A 64 -27.72 -25.46 -18.93
N GLY A 65 -28.35 -25.20 -17.79
CA GLY A 65 -28.06 -24.05 -16.91
C GLY A 65 -26.65 -24.12 -16.34
N GLU A 66 -26.03 -22.98 -16.16
CA GLU A 66 -24.74 -22.85 -15.49
C GLU A 66 -24.97 -22.89 -13.97
N PRO A 67 -24.22 -23.68 -13.20
CA PRO A 67 -24.34 -23.64 -11.73
C PRO A 67 -24.05 -22.22 -11.21
N ALA A 68 -24.84 -21.72 -10.26
CA ALA A 68 -24.68 -20.38 -9.71
C ALA A 68 -23.25 -20.06 -9.22
N VAL A 69 -22.58 -21.08 -8.65
CA VAL A 69 -21.17 -20.93 -8.20
C VAL A 69 -20.23 -20.61 -9.36
N VAL A 70 -20.45 -21.21 -10.53
CA VAL A 70 -19.62 -20.96 -11.74
C VAL A 70 -19.96 -19.59 -12.33
N GLU A 71 -21.22 -19.22 -12.36
CA GLU A 71 -21.69 -17.91 -12.82
C GLU A 71 -21.05 -16.77 -11.99
N TYR A 72 -21.11 -16.88 -10.65
CA TYR A 72 -20.47 -15.92 -9.77
C TYR A 72 -18.94 -15.92 -9.92
N ALA A 73 -18.32 -17.09 -9.99
CA ALA A 73 -16.88 -17.21 -10.16
C ALA A 73 -16.43 -16.52 -11.46
N ARG A 74 -17.11 -16.76 -12.56
CA ARG A 74 -16.84 -16.13 -13.87
C ARG A 74 -17.05 -14.61 -13.85
N SER A 75 -18.12 -14.14 -13.18
CA SER A 75 -18.45 -12.71 -13.14
C SER A 75 -17.47 -11.91 -12.27
N PHE A 76 -17.08 -12.43 -11.12
CA PHE A 76 -16.22 -11.72 -10.17
C PHE A 76 -14.74 -11.87 -10.45
N PHE A 77 -14.29 -13.01 -11.00
CA PHE A 77 -12.86 -13.27 -11.24
C PHE A 77 -12.14 -12.14 -11.99
N PRO A 78 -12.61 -11.60 -13.12
CA PRO A 78 -11.88 -10.57 -13.85
C PRO A 78 -11.67 -9.30 -13.01
N VAL A 79 -12.71 -8.86 -12.31
CA VAL A 79 -12.65 -7.66 -11.46
C VAL A 79 -11.68 -7.87 -10.30
N LEU A 80 -11.81 -9.01 -9.61
CA LEU A 80 -10.94 -9.35 -8.48
C LEU A 80 -9.48 -9.55 -8.93
N ALA A 81 -9.25 -10.12 -10.10
CA ALA A 81 -7.91 -10.28 -10.68
C ALA A 81 -7.27 -8.91 -10.99
N VAL A 82 -8.03 -7.97 -11.57
CA VAL A 82 -7.56 -6.60 -11.80
C VAL A 82 -7.22 -5.92 -10.47
N VAL A 83 -8.11 -6.01 -9.47
CA VAL A 83 -7.87 -5.43 -8.13
C VAL A 83 -6.63 -6.06 -7.49
N LEU A 84 -6.46 -7.38 -7.61
CA LEU A 84 -5.27 -8.07 -7.10
C LEU A 84 -3.99 -7.53 -7.74
N VAL A 85 -3.97 -7.39 -9.08
CA VAL A 85 -2.80 -6.88 -9.81
C VAL A 85 -2.50 -5.44 -9.42
N LEU A 86 -3.51 -4.56 -9.44
CA LEU A 86 -3.33 -3.15 -9.08
C LEU A 86 -2.77 -3.01 -7.67
N ARG A 87 -3.41 -3.65 -6.69
CA ARG A 87 -3.04 -3.54 -5.28
C ARG A 87 -1.74 -4.26 -4.92
N SER A 88 -1.42 -5.38 -5.59
CA SER A 88 -0.21 -6.13 -5.31
C SER A 88 1.04 -5.52 -5.92
N PHE A 89 0.93 -4.92 -7.10
CA PHE A 89 2.10 -4.53 -7.89
C PHE A 89 2.19 -3.04 -8.21
N LEU A 90 1.10 -2.28 -8.14
CA LEU A 90 1.12 -0.88 -8.54
C LEU A 90 0.99 0.06 -7.33
N TYR A 91 -0.22 0.34 -6.90
CA TYR A 91 -0.48 1.32 -5.85
C TYR A 91 -1.38 0.75 -4.77
N GLU A 92 -1.04 1.05 -3.53
CA GLU A 92 -1.87 0.69 -2.37
C GLU A 92 -2.17 1.94 -1.53
N PRO A 93 -3.46 2.21 -1.24
CA PRO A 93 -3.84 3.31 -0.35
C PRO A 93 -3.60 2.91 1.11
N PHE A 94 -3.05 3.85 1.90
CA PHE A 94 -2.89 3.72 3.35
C PHE A 94 -3.47 4.95 4.03
N GLN A 95 -4.05 4.75 5.21
CA GLN A 95 -4.46 5.83 6.10
C GLN A 95 -3.36 6.07 7.14
N ILE A 96 -3.08 7.33 7.43
CA ILE A 96 -2.11 7.75 8.45
C ILE A 96 -2.77 7.75 9.84
N PRO A 97 -2.39 6.82 10.74
CA PRO A 97 -3.04 6.69 12.04
C PRO A 97 -2.34 7.49 13.15
N SER A 98 -1.16 8.02 12.92
CA SER A 98 -0.33 8.63 13.95
C SER A 98 0.36 9.91 13.50
N SER A 99 0.73 10.76 14.46
CA SER A 99 1.38 12.05 14.20
C SER A 99 2.90 11.98 14.03
N SER A 100 3.48 10.79 13.87
CA SER A 100 4.95 10.63 13.82
C SER A 100 5.62 11.23 12.58
N MET A 101 4.85 11.55 11.53
CA MET A 101 5.32 12.17 10.29
C MET A 101 4.83 13.61 10.12
N VAL A 102 4.23 14.20 11.15
CA VAL A 102 3.87 15.63 11.14
C VAL A 102 5.17 16.47 11.08
N PRO A 103 5.24 17.52 10.27
CA PRO A 103 4.15 18.20 9.55
C PRO A 103 3.88 17.64 8.14
N THR A 104 4.71 16.75 7.61
CA THR A 104 4.57 16.22 6.24
C THR A 104 3.25 15.47 6.07
N LEU A 105 2.95 14.55 6.99
CA LEU A 105 1.71 13.77 7.00
C LEU A 105 0.97 13.98 8.31
N GLU A 106 -0.34 14.23 8.23
CA GLU A 106 -1.23 14.41 9.37
C GLU A 106 -2.09 13.17 9.61
N VAL A 107 -2.57 13.01 10.84
CA VAL A 107 -3.52 11.94 11.17
C VAL A 107 -4.79 12.12 10.35
N GLY A 108 -5.24 11.06 9.67
CA GLY A 108 -6.38 11.13 8.77
C GLY A 108 -6.03 11.36 7.29
N ASP A 109 -4.76 11.62 6.96
CA ASP A 109 -4.33 11.64 5.57
C ASP A 109 -4.41 10.23 4.97
N TYR A 110 -4.92 10.14 3.74
CA TYR A 110 -4.87 8.95 2.90
C TYR A 110 -3.80 9.16 1.83
N ILE A 111 -2.82 8.28 1.84
CA ILE A 111 -1.68 8.33 0.92
C ILE A 111 -1.75 7.21 -0.12
N LEU A 112 -1.11 7.42 -1.26
CA LEU A 112 -0.83 6.38 -2.24
C LEU A 112 0.61 5.92 -2.11
N VAL A 113 0.79 4.61 -2.00
CA VAL A 113 2.10 3.97 -1.92
C VAL A 113 2.39 3.26 -3.23
N ASN A 114 3.46 3.68 -3.90
CA ASN A 114 4.00 3.03 -5.07
C ASN A 114 4.79 1.78 -4.65
N LYS A 115 4.27 0.61 -4.99
CA LYS A 115 4.86 -0.69 -4.60
C LYS A 115 5.98 -1.16 -5.53
N TYR A 116 6.04 -0.64 -6.74
CA TYR A 116 7.08 -1.00 -7.71
C TYR A 116 8.28 -0.04 -7.71
N ALA A 117 8.26 1.01 -6.89
CA ALA A 117 9.34 2.00 -6.85
C ALA A 117 10.73 1.37 -6.65
N TYR A 118 10.80 0.31 -5.83
CA TYR A 118 12.06 -0.37 -5.49
C TYR A 118 12.12 -1.81 -5.99
N GLY A 119 11.20 -2.20 -6.86
CA GLY A 119 11.12 -3.53 -7.45
C GLY A 119 9.78 -4.22 -7.23
N LEU A 120 9.48 -5.19 -8.07
CA LEU A 120 8.26 -5.98 -7.98
C LEU A 120 8.41 -7.10 -6.95
N ARG A 121 7.48 -7.14 -5.99
CA ARG A 121 7.42 -8.18 -4.95
C ARG A 121 6.16 -9.00 -5.07
N LEU A 122 6.28 -10.32 -4.89
CA LEU A 122 5.12 -11.20 -4.88
C LEU A 122 4.23 -10.90 -3.68
N PRO A 123 2.88 -10.91 -3.86
CA PRO A 123 1.97 -10.81 -2.73
C PRO A 123 2.20 -11.98 -1.76
N VAL A 124 1.93 -11.78 -0.48
CA VAL A 124 2.07 -12.76 0.61
C VAL A 124 3.53 -13.12 0.93
N SER A 125 4.32 -13.67 0.00
CA SER A 125 5.72 -14.08 0.24
C SER A 125 6.68 -12.90 0.33
N ARG A 126 6.33 -11.74 -0.22
CA ARG A 126 7.15 -10.52 -0.30
C ARG A 126 8.49 -10.70 -1.01
N THR A 127 8.66 -11.82 -1.71
CA THR A 127 9.89 -12.11 -2.47
C THR A 127 10.02 -11.12 -3.61
N LYS A 128 11.16 -10.42 -3.70
CA LYS A 128 11.50 -9.51 -4.80
C LYS A 128 11.83 -10.31 -6.05
N VAL A 129 11.07 -10.08 -7.12
CA VAL A 129 11.22 -10.79 -8.41
C VAL A 129 12.02 -9.96 -9.41
N PHE A 130 11.78 -8.65 -9.43
CA PHE A 130 12.49 -7.71 -10.30
C PHE A 130 12.97 -6.51 -9.49
N GLU A 131 14.17 -6.05 -9.79
CA GLU A 131 14.75 -4.83 -9.25
C GLU A 131 14.46 -3.67 -10.22
N LEU A 132 13.90 -2.57 -9.71
CA LEU A 132 13.57 -1.38 -10.52
C LEU A 132 14.25 -0.11 -9.99
N GLY A 133 14.61 -0.09 -8.73
CA GLY A 133 15.26 1.04 -8.07
C GLY A 133 15.67 0.72 -6.65
N GLU A 134 16.33 1.66 -6.02
CA GLU A 134 16.74 1.58 -4.61
C GLU A 134 16.14 2.75 -3.83
N PRO A 135 15.84 2.57 -2.53
CA PRO A 135 15.45 3.68 -1.67
C PRO A 135 16.52 4.76 -1.58
N GLU A 136 16.11 6.00 -1.71
CA GLU A 136 16.98 7.17 -1.59
C GLU A 136 16.74 7.94 -0.29
N ARG A 137 17.73 8.74 0.13
CA ARG A 137 17.53 9.66 1.27
C ARG A 137 16.40 10.63 0.94
N GLY A 138 15.57 10.91 1.92
CA GLY A 138 14.38 11.73 1.74
C GLY A 138 13.11 10.95 1.39
N ASP A 139 13.20 9.75 0.82
CA ASP A 139 12.02 8.94 0.50
C ASP A 139 11.18 8.65 1.75
N VAL A 140 9.89 8.92 1.66
CA VAL A 140 8.93 8.48 2.67
C VAL A 140 8.46 7.08 2.33
N MET A 141 8.70 6.12 3.23
CA MET A 141 8.45 4.70 2.95
C MET A 141 7.48 4.07 3.92
N VAL A 142 6.67 3.15 3.40
CA VAL A 142 5.87 2.20 4.18
C VAL A 142 6.64 0.88 4.26
N PHE A 143 6.75 0.33 5.47
CA PHE A 143 7.52 -0.88 5.76
C PHE A 143 7.00 -1.59 7.01
N PHE A 144 7.47 -2.82 7.24
CA PHE A 144 7.28 -3.55 8.49
C PHE A 144 8.47 -3.30 9.41
N PRO A 145 8.25 -2.79 10.64
CA PRO A 145 9.34 -2.56 11.58
C PRO A 145 9.92 -3.89 12.09
N PRO A 146 11.23 -3.97 12.39
CA PRO A 146 11.90 -5.22 12.75
C PRO A 146 11.31 -5.95 13.98
N HIS A 147 10.65 -5.22 14.87
CA HIS A 147 10.04 -5.75 16.08
C HIS A 147 8.56 -6.17 15.94
N GLN A 148 7.92 -5.85 14.77
CA GLN A 148 6.49 -6.13 14.52
C GLN A 148 6.25 -6.40 13.04
N ASN A 149 6.01 -7.64 12.67
CA ASN A 149 5.80 -8.02 11.26
C ASN A 149 4.35 -7.86 10.75
N ASN A 150 3.42 -7.43 11.61
CA ASN A 150 1.99 -7.38 11.28
C ASN A 150 1.42 -5.94 11.27
N THR A 151 2.27 -4.93 11.44
CA THR A 151 1.84 -3.53 11.47
C THR A 151 2.70 -2.72 10.51
N TYR A 152 2.05 -1.93 9.66
CA TYR A 152 2.76 -1.02 8.77
C TYR A 152 3.22 0.23 9.52
N TYR A 153 4.47 0.62 9.30
CA TYR A 153 5.02 1.90 9.72
C TYR A 153 5.32 2.76 8.51
N ILE A 154 5.29 4.07 8.71
CA ILE A 154 5.70 5.05 7.71
C ILE A 154 6.73 5.98 8.32
N LYS A 155 7.89 6.10 7.67
CA LYS A 155 9.00 6.97 8.08
C LYS A 155 9.78 7.44 6.86
N ARG A 156 10.63 8.44 7.07
CA ARG A 156 11.56 8.95 6.05
C ARG A 156 12.89 8.24 6.11
N VAL A 157 13.46 7.93 4.95
CA VAL A 157 14.83 7.41 4.82
C VAL A 157 15.82 8.52 5.13
N ILE A 158 16.61 8.30 6.17
CA ILE A 158 17.69 9.23 6.56
C ILE A 158 19.04 8.67 6.14
N GLY A 159 19.24 7.36 6.25
CA GLY A 159 20.49 6.71 5.92
C GLY A 159 20.31 5.51 5.00
N LYS A 160 21.21 5.40 4.04
CA LYS A 160 21.36 4.29 3.08
C LYS A 160 22.45 3.32 3.55
N PRO A 161 22.54 2.10 2.99
CA PRO A 161 23.62 1.16 3.31
C PRO A 161 25.00 1.82 3.22
N GLY A 162 25.80 1.69 4.29
CA GLY A 162 27.13 2.27 4.42
C GLY A 162 27.19 3.67 5.03
N ASP A 163 26.06 4.39 5.17
CA ASP A 163 26.05 5.71 5.78
C ASP A 163 26.35 5.65 7.28
N GLN A 164 27.11 6.61 7.76
CA GLN A 164 27.25 6.89 9.18
C GLN A 164 26.25 7.98 9.60
N ILE A 165 25.25 7.60 10.40
CA ILE A 165 24.23 8.52 10.90
C ILE A 165 24.52 8.83 12.36
N SER A 166 24.56 10.12 12.70
CA SER A 166 24.63 10.54 14.11
C SER A 166 23.66 11.68 14.39
N TYR A 167 23.16 11.71 15.62
CA TYR A 167 22.20 12.71 16.09
C TYR A 167 22.69 13.23 17.45
N ARG A 168 22.94 14.53 17.52
CA ARG A 168 23.50 15.17 18.73
C ARG A 168 22.79 16.50 18.97
N ALA A 169 22.28 16.71 20.17
CA ALA A 169 21.56 17.93 20.54
C ALA A 169 20.48 18.35 19.52
N LYS A 170 19.71 17.38 19.01
CA LYS A 170 18.67 17.54 17.97
C LYS A 170 19.19 17.93 16.58
N GLN A 171 20.48 17.84 16.37
CA GLN A 171 21.14 18.05 15.08
C GLN A 171 21.50 16.70 14.44
N LEU A 172 21.09 16.52 13.20
CA LEU A 172 21.41 15.34 12.38
C LEU A 172 22.76 15.55 11.67
N PHE A 173 23.54 14.47 11.56
CA PHE A 173 24.78 14.40 10.77
C PHE A 173 24.73 13.13 9.92
N VAL A 174 25.11 13.25 8.67
CA VAL A 174 25.24 12.15 7.72
C VAL A 174 26.69 12.12 7.23
N ASN A 175 27.38 11.00 7.39
CA ASN A 175 28.78 10.80 7.02
C ASN A 175 29.73 11.87 7.61
N GLY A 176 29.44 12.32 8.82
CA GLY A 176 30.22 13.33 9.52
C GLY A 176 29.85 14.76 9.19
N GLU A 177 29.08 15.00 8.14
CA GLU A 177 28.62 16.32 7.73
C GLU A 177 27.33 16.70 8.44
N LYS A 178 27.28 17.96 8.91
CA LYS A 178 26.08 18.52 9.54
C LYS A 178 24.98 18.71 8.50
N VAL A 179 23.80 18.14 8.72
CA VAL A 179 22.62 18.37 7.87
C VAL A 179 22.08 19.77 8.13
N PRO A 180 21.94 20.62 7.10
CA PRO A 180 21.37 21.95 7.24
C PRO A 180 19.95 21.91 7.79
N GLN A 181 19.66 22.80 8.73
CA GLN A 181 18.31 22.98 9.31
C GLN A 181 17.98 24.46 9.34
N GLU A 182 16.86 24.83 8.74
CA GLU A 182 16.29 26.18 8.77
C GLU A 182 15.02 26.17 9.61
N TRP A 183 15.00 26.97 10.67
CA TRP A 183 13.83 27.08 11.54
C TRP A 183 12.85 28.10 10.98
N LEU A 184 11.63 27.65 10.70
CA LEU A 184 10.58 28.44 10.04
C LEU A 184 9.59 29.04 11.03
N ALA A 185 9.24 28.31 12.09
CA ALA A 185 8.26 28.75 13.08
C ALA A 185 8.49 28.11 14.45
N GLU A 186 8.11 28.84 15.49
CA GLU A 186 7.98 28.35 16.84
C GLU A 186 6.51 28.49 17.28
N LEU A 187 5.89 27.38 17.63
CA LEU A 187 4.47 27.30 17.93
C LEU A 187 4.28 26.91 19.39
N PRO A 188 3.65 27.76 20.22
CA PRO A 188 3.26 27.34 21.56
C PRO A 188 2.26 26.18 21.52
N SER A 189 2.53 25.12 22.28
CA SER A 189 1.66 23.97 22.42
C SER A 189 1.44 23.67 23.92
N GLY A 190 0.53 24.39 24.52
CA GLY A 190 0.30 24.33 25.95
C GLY A 190 1.52 24.81 26.77
N ARG A 191 2.20 23.88 27.49
CA ARG A 191 3.41 24.16 28.27
C ARG A 191 4.71 23.97 27.50
N PHE A 192 4.65 23.65 26.21
CA PHE A 192 5.78 23.27 25.38
C PHE A 192 5.84 24.16 24.15
N THR A 193 7.03 24.22 23.55
CA THR A 193 7.25 24.88 22.29
C THR A 193 7.56 23.82 21.23
N VAL A 194 6.81 23.84 20.13
CA VAL A 194 7.09 23.04 18.93
C VAL A 194 7.82 23.95 17.96
N LYS A 195 8.99 23.52 17.52
CA LYS A 195 9.77 24.18 16.48
C LYS A 195 9.58 23.44 15.18
N MET A 196 9.08 24.15 14.18
CA MET A 196 8.97 23.65 12.81
C MET A 196 10.14 24.18 11.99
N GLY A 197 10.79 23.31 11.24
CA GLY A 197 11.90 23.65 10.38
C GLY A 197 11.91 22.86 9.10
N ARG A 198 12.79 23.27 8.20
CA ARG A 198 13.18 22.53 7.00
C ARG A 198 14.56 21.93 7.21
N GLU A 199 14.70 20.65 6.87
CA GLU A 199 15.96 19.93 6.95
C GLU A 199 16.33 19.44 5.55
N GLU A 200 17.58 19.64 5.16
CA GLU A 200 18.09 19.34 3.82
C GLU A 200 19.08 18.19 3.88
N LEU A 201 18.57 16.97 3.60
CA LEU A 201 19.44 15.78 3.54
C LEU A 201 20.34 15.84 2.30
N PRO A 202 21.55 15.24 2.36
CA PRO A 202 22.45 15.22 1.21
C PRO A 202 21.80 14.63 -0.04
N GLY A 203 21.71 15.43 -1.10
CA GLY A 203 21.14 15.06 -2.40
C GLY A 203 19.62 15.18 -2.48
N THR A 204 18.96 15.92 -1.57
CA THR A 204 17.51 16.18 -1.60
C THR A 204 17.20 17.67 -1.59
N ASP A 205 15.98 18.02 -2.00
CA ASP A 205 15.47 19.41 -1.96
C ASP A 205 15.05 19.85 -0.54
N GLY A 206 15.25 18.98 0.46
CA GLY A 206 14.85 19.23 1.83
C GLY A 206 13.37 18.94 2.10
N HIS A 207 13.06 18.72 3.37
CA HIS A 207 11.72 18.37 3.83
C HIS A 207 11.38 19.11 5.14
N LEU A 208 10.10 19.19 5.45
CA LEU A 208 9.64 19.75 6.71
C LEU A 208 9.86 18.74 7.86
N MET A 209 10.27 19.24 9.00
CA MET A 209 10.36 18.47 10.23
C MET A 209 9.96 19.32 11.44
N GLN A 210 9.65 18.66 12.55
CA GLN A 210 9.42 19.34 13.81
C GLN A 210 10.11 18.68 14.99
N THR A 211 10.45 19.50 15.97
CA THR A 211 10.96 19.09 17.28
C THR A 211 10.13 19.74 18.38
N ASP A 212 10.16 19.20 19.58
CA ASP A 212 9.56 19.85 20.75
C ASP A 212 10.56 19.90 21.93
N ASP A 213 10.35 20.82 22.85
CA ASP A 213 11.23 21.02 24.00
C ASP A 213 10.93 20.08 25.19
N ARG A 214 9.91 19.20 25.09
CA ARG A 214 9.51 18.26 26.14
C ARG A 214 10.55 17.18 26.39
N ARG A 215 11.29 16.79 25.36
CA ARG A 215 12.25 15.69 25.40
C ARG A 215 13.66 16.18 25.14
N GLY A 216 14.58 15.72 25.98
CA GLY A 216 16.02 15.87 25.75
C GLY A 216 16.45 15.20 24.45
N ALA A 217 17.54 15.67 23.88
CA ALA A 217 18.12 15.05 22.69
C ALA A 217 18.62 13.64 23.04
N ARG A 218 18.17 12.65 22.27
CA ARG A 218 18.72 11.29 22.33
C ARG A 218 19.93 11.22 21.39
N ASN A 219 21.13 11.31 21.97
CA ASN A 219 22.37 11.23 21.17
C ASN A 219 22.64 9.78 20.77
N PHE A 220 23.00 9.56 19.51
CA PHE A 220 23.42 8.27 19.00
C PHE A 220 24.37 8.43 17.83
N SER A 221 25.09 7.36 17.47
CA SER A 221 25.84 7.21 16.23
C SER A 221 25.74 5.75 15.79
N VAL A 222 25.47 5.53 14.50
CA VAL A 222 25.28 4.20 13.92
C VAL A 222 25.76 4.19 12.48
N VAL A 223 26.33 3.07 12.04
CA VAL A 223 26.60 2.78 10.63
C VAL A 223 25.47 1.91 10.09
N VAL A 224 24.90 2.30 8.96
CA VAL A 224 23.83 1.57 8.31
C VAL A 224 24.40 0.31 7.66
N GLN A 225 23.87 -0.85 8.03
CA GLN A 225 24.35 -2.14 7.54
C GLN A 225 24.00 -2.36 6.06
N PRO A 226 24.75 -3.20 5.33
CA PRO A 226 24.35 -3.61 3.98
C PRO A 226 22.93 -4.17 3.95
N GLY A 227 22.13 -3.77 2.95
CA GLY A 227 20.73 -4.18 2.80
C GLY A 227 19.77 -3.65 3.87
N HIS A 228 20.16 -2.60 4.62
CA HIS A 228 19.32 -1.95 5.64
C HIS A 228 19.22 -0.45 5.39
N TYR A 229 18.17 0.15 5.95
CA TYR A 229 17.92 1.58 5.90
C TYR A 229 17.66 2.14 7.31
N PHE A 230 18.13 3.37 7.54
CA PHE A 230 17.89 4.07 8.79
C PHE A 230 16.75 5.07 8.60
N MET A 231 15.68 4.88 9.35
CA MET A 231 14.42 5.59 9.21
C MET A 231 14.16 6.51 10.38
N MET A 232 13.71 7.74 10.11
CA MET A 232 13.22 8.64 11.15
C MET A 232 11.87 9.24 10.78
N GLY A 233 11.08 9.56 11.82
CA GLY A 233 9.87 10.36 11.63
C GLY A 233 10.19 11.85 11.52
N ASP A 234 9.40 12.57 10.76
CA ASP A 234 9.54 14.03 10.61
C ASP A 234 9.15 14.76 11.92
N ASN A 235 8.28 14.15 12.72
CA ASN A 235 8.04 14.56 14.11
C ASN A 235 9.12 13.94 15.03
N ARG A 236 10.29 14.55 15.05
CA ARG A 236 11.52 14.02 15.63
C ARG A 236 11.39 13.56 17.07
N ASP A 237 10.70 14.31 17.91
CA ASP A 237 10.57 14.01 19.34
C ASP A 237 9.32 13.16 19.66
N ASN A 238 8.43 12.97 18.70
CA ASN A 238 7.21 12.15 18.85
C ASN A 238 7.12 11.02 17.83
N SER A 239 8.25 10.36 17.59
CA SER A 239 8.36 9.23 16.67
C SER A 239 9.06 8.05 17.32
N SER A 240 8.45 6.88 17.21
CA SER A 240 9.12 5.60 17.40
C SER A 240 9.68 5.16 16.05
N ASP A 241 11.01 5.19 15.89
CA ASP A 241 11.69 4.95 14.63
C ASP A 241 13.03 4.22 14.84
N SER A 242 13.93 4.22 13.86
CA SER A 242 15.19 3.47 13.91
C SER A 242 16.08 3.84 15.11
N ARG A 243 15.88 4.99 15.72
CA ARG A 243 16.54 5.38 16.98
C ARG A 243 16.13 4.51 18.16
N VAL A 244 14.99 3.83 18.07
CA VAL A 244 14.41 3.01 19.14
C VAL A 244 14.55 1.53 18.84
N TRP A 245 14.16 1.09 17.62
CA TRP A 245 14.02 -0.32 17.26
C TRP A 245 15.04 -0.79 16.19
N GLY A 246 15.96 0.09 15.75
CA GLY A 246 17.06 -0.27 14.86
C GLY A 246 16.76 -0.04 13.37
N GLN A 247 17.58 -0.65 12.51
CA GLN A 247 17.56 -0.46 11.08
C GLN A 247 16.50 -1.38 10.42
N VAL A 248 15.93 -0.95 9.29
CA VAL A 248 14.92 -1.69 8.54
C VAL A 248 15.60 -2.48 7.42
N PRO A 249 15.45 -3.82 7.39
CA PRO A 249 15.91 -4.61 6.26
C PRO A 249 15.15 -4.27 4.99
N GLU A 250 15.81 -4.27 3.85
CA GLU A 250 15.19 -3.98 2.55
C GLU A 250 14.00 -4.90 2.24
N ARG A 251 14.05 -6.16 2.64
CA ARG A 251 12.97 -7.14 2.45
C ARG A 251 11.65 -6.75 3.10
N ASP A 252 11.70 -5.90 4.15
CA ASP A 252 10.54 -5.47 4.91
C ASP A 252 9.91 -4.17 4.38
N ILE A 253 10.48 -3.60 3.30
CA ILE A 253 9.94 -2.42 2.62
C ILE A 253 8.74 -2.83 1.76
N VAL A 254 7.65 -2.06 1.89
CA VAL A 254 6.42 -2.24 1.12
C VAL A 254 6.40 -1.36 -0.13
N GLY A 255 6.81 -0.10 0.00
CA GLY A 255 6.89 0.84 -1.12
C GLY A 255 7.11 2.29 -0.70
N LYS A 256 7.19 3.18 -1.69
CA LYS A 256 7.37 4.63 -1.54
C LYS A 256 6.01 5.32 -1.46
N ALA A 257 5.78 6.12 -0.43
CA ALA A 257 4.64 7.03 -0.36
C ALA A 257 4.87 8.18 -1.34
N VAL A 258 3.97 8.36 -2.32
CA VAL A 258 4.19 9.32 -3.41
C VAL A 258 3.24 10.50 -3.38
N SER A 259 2.06 10.36 -2.81
CA SER A 259 1.08 11.44 -2.75
C SER A 259 0.08 11.26 -1.62
N ILE A 260 -0.42 12.39 -1.11
CA ILE A 260 -1.67 12.46 -0.35
C ILE A 260 -2.78 12.63 -1.38
N TRP A 261 -3.82 11.81 -1.35
CA TRP A 261 -4.93 11.94 -2.29
C TRP A 261 -6.23 12.40 -1.63
N MET A 262 -6.35 12.23 -0.29
CA MET A 262 -7.52 12.64 0.49
C MET A 262 -7.13 12.81 1.95
N HIS A 263 -7.83 13.68 2.66
CA HIS A 263 -7.81 13.78 4.13
C HIS A 263 -9.21 13.52 4.69
N TRP A 264 -9.33 12.58 5.63
CA TRP A 264 -10.59 12.25 6.28
C TRP A 264 -10.37 11.92 7.76
N GLU A 265 -10.71 12.86 8.60
CA GLU A 265 -10.39 12.82 10.03
C GLU A 265 -11.28 11.84 10.81
N SER A 266 -12.57 11.78 10.47
CA SER A 266 -13.53 10.91 11.15
C SER A 266 -14.73 10.54 10.26
N TRP A 267 -15.45 9.48 10.60
CA TRP A 267 -16.64 9.01 9.89
C TRP A 267 -17.76 10.07 9.78
N LEU A 268 -17.77 11.06 10.68
CA LEU A 268 -18.79 12.12 10.68
C LEU A 268 -18.31 13.39 9.96
N SER A 269 -17.05 13.46 9.54
CA SER A 269 -16.51 14.58 8.77
C SER A 269 -16.66 14.36 7.27
N VAL A 270 -16.63 15.46 6.50
CA VAL A 270 -16.59 15.38 5.04
C VAL A 270 -15.13 15.21 4.59
N PRO A 271 -14.83 14.24 3.69
CA PRO A 271 -13.49 14.13 3.12
C PRO A 271 -13.04 15.44 2.46
N SER A 272 -11.77 15.78 2.63
CA SER A 272 -11.16 17.00 2.08
C SER A 272 -10.02 16.64 1.14
N PHE A 273 -9.91 17.37 0.03
CA PHE A 273 -8.82 17.23 -0.94
C PHE A 273 -7.81 18.39 -0.87
N LYS A 274 -7.92 19.28 0.17
CA LYS A 274 -7.05 20.45 0.31
C LYS A 274 -5.58 20.11 0.49
N ARG A 275 -5.28 18.93 1.05
CA ARG A 275 -3.94 18.42 1.26
C ARG A 275 -3.46 17.48 0.14
N ALA A 276 -4.30 17.27 -0.89
CA ALA A 276 -3.92 16.41 -2.01
C ALA A 276 -2.73 17.00 -2.78
N GLY A 277 -1.69 16.19 -2.96
CA GLY A 277 -0.45 16.60 -3.61
C GLY A 277 0.64 15.55 -3.47
N ALA A 278 1.80 15.81 -4.07
CA ALA A 278 2.99 14.98 -3.92
C ALA A 278 3.51 15.04 -2.48
N ILE A 279 4.21 13.99 -2.06
CA ILE A 279 4.93 13.92 -0.78
C ILE A 279 6.41 14.18 -1.10
N ASP A 280 6.94 15.27 -0.52
CA ASP A 280 8.34 15.69 -0.65
C ASP A 280 9.19 15.11 0.49
#